data_6ab383f22f33adbdeb0df130fb73dff4
#
_entry.id   6ab383f22f33adbdeb0df130fb73dff4
#
_cell.length_a   1.000
_cell.length_b   1.000
_cell.length_c   1.000
_cell.angle_alpha   90.00
_cell.angle_beta   90.00
_cell.angle_gamma   90.00
#
_symmetry.space_group_name_H-M   'P 1'
#
loop_
_entity.id
_entity.type
_entity.pdbx_description
1 polymer ?
#
loop_
_entity_poly.entity_id
_entity_poly.type
_entity_poly.pdbx_seq_one_letter_code
_entity_poly.pdbx_strand_id
1 'polypeptide(L)'
;PGVVPNAEDGTVDINWKLEEKSSDQLELSAGWGGGIGLTGTLGVTFNNFSIKNIFKKASWDPLPTGDGQKLSLRYQSNGVAFRSLNFSFTEPWLGGKKRNSFTIGVNSSKFSNAFNQFGQIDRARSDTNYLKTTGLSIALGKQLKWPDDYFNLVYTLNFTQYKLENYPIFDENFRSGISNNISAKIAIQRSSVFDPIFPRSGSSFMASVQFTPPYSLINKSITNSNNKYKN
;
A
#
# COMPACT_ATOMS: atom_id res chain seq x y z
N PRO A 1 4.53 -15.84 -33.28
CA PRO A 1 4.58 -14.85 -34.35
C PRO A 1 4.64 -15.55 -35.69
N GLY A 2 3.81 -15.11 -36.65
CA GLY A 2 3.89 -15.52 -38.05
C GLY A 2 4.80 -14.52 -38.79
N VAL A 3 5.76 -15.05 -39.55
CA VAL A 3 6.67 -14.22 -40.36
C VAL A 3 6.28 -14.39 -41.79
N VAL A 4 5.93 -13.32 -42.47
CA VAL A 4 5.57 -13.34 -43.92
C VAL A 4 6.56 -12.45 -44.67
N PRO A 5 7.46 -13.04 -45.50
CA PRO A 5 8.38 -12.23 -46.32
C PRO A 5 7.60 -11.49 -47.41
N ASN A 6 7.88 -10.19 -47.52
CA ASN A 6 7.43 -9.40 -48.66
C ASN A 6 8.59 -9.24 -49.67
N ALA A 7 8.53 -9.99 -50.73
CA ALA A 7 9.62 -10.03 -51.72
C ALA A 7 9.68 -8.78 -52.61
N GLU A 8 8.61 -7.98 -52.69
CA GLU A 8 8.56 -6.78 -53.53
C GLU A 8 9.30 -5.58 -52.85
N ASP A 9 9.19 -5.47 -51.54
CA ASP A 9 9.78 -4.34 -50.76
C ASP A 9 11.04 -4.74 -49.98
N GLY A 10 11.45 -6.04 -50.05
CA GLY A 10 12.57 -6.55 -49.26
C GLY A 10 12.36 -6.49 -47.73
N THR A 11 11.10 -6.40 -47.30
CA THR A 11 10.70 -6.30 -45.87
C THR A 11 10.09 -7.61 -45.37
N VAL A 12 9.85 -7.68 -44.09
CA VAL A 12 9.22 -8.84 -43.45
C VAL A 12 8.07 -8.34 -42.57
N ASP A 13 6.86 -8.86 -42.87
CA ASP A 13 5.70 -8.61 -42.01
C ASP A 13 5.68 -9.60 -40.84
N ILE A 14 5.66 -9.09 -39.65
CA ILE A 14 5.58 -9.89 -38.43
C ILE A 14 4.16 -9.80 -37.88
N ASN A 15 3.40 -10.88 -37.98
CA ASN A 15 2.05 -10.97 -37.43
C ASN A 15 2.10 -11.51 -35.98
N TRP A 16 1.76 -10.69 -35.02
CA TRP A 16 1.62 -11.09 -33.64
C TRP A 16 0.15 -11.45 -33.37
N LYS A 17 -0.11 -12.70 -33.02
CA LYS A 17 -1.39 -13.09 -32.42
C LYS A 17 -1.28 -12.91 -30.92
N LEU A 18 -1.98 -11.93 -30.42
CA LEU A 18 -2.07 -11.64 -28.98
C LEU A 18 -3.40 -12.20 -28.47
N GLU A 19 -3.32 -12.91 -27.38
CA GLU A 19 -4.47 -13.36 -26.60
C GLU A 19 -4.45 -12.62 -25.26
N GLU A 20 -5.52 -11.89 -24.98
CA GLU A 20 -5.65 -11.17 -23.72
C GLU A 20 -5.92 -12.17 -22.60
N LYS A 21 -5.06 -12.18 -21.58
CA LYS A 21 -5.25 -12.97 -20.35
C LYS A 21 -5.47 -12.05 -19.18
N SER A 22 -6.39 -12.42 -18.31
CA SER A 22 -6.57 -11.73 -17.05
C SER A 22 -5.26 -11.74 -16.26
N SER A 23 -4.82 -10.56 -15.85
CA SER A 23 -3.66 -10.37 -14.96
C SER A 23 -4.07 -10.18 -13.50
N ASP A 24 -5.33 -10.39 -13.20
CA ASP A 24 -5.87 -10.25 -11.86
C ASP A 24 -5.33 -11.34 -10.93
N GLN A 25 -5.19 -10.99 -9.68
CA GLN A 25 -4.57 -11.86 -8.68
C GLN A 25 -5.52 -12.05 -7.51
N LEU A 26 -5.69 -13.31 -7.12
CA LEU A 26 -6.33 -13.70 -5.89
C LEU A 26 -5.26 -14.24 -4.93
N GLU A 27 -5.13 -13.62 -3.76
CA GLU A 27 -4.28 -14.08 -2.67
C GLU A 27 -5.15 -14.77 -1.63
N LEU A 28 -4.84 -16.04 -1.37
CA LEU A 28 -5.39 -16.77 -0.24
C LEU A 28 -4.22 -17.43 0.48
N SER A 29 -3.98 -17.03 1.73
CA SER A 29 -2.89 -17.60 2.50
C SER A 29 -3.27 -17.78 3.96
N ALA A 30 -2.60 -18.76 4.59
CA ALA A 30 -2.66 -18.97 6.01
C ALA A 30 -1.24 -19.14 6.54
N GLY A 31 -0.98 -18.53 7.69
CA GLY A 31 0.34 -18.57 8.33
C GLY A 31 0.20 -18.74 9.82
N TRP A 32 1.18 -19.37 10.44
CA TRP A 32 1.29 -19.52 11.88
C TRP A 32 2.59 -18.89 12.36
N GLY A 33 2.55 -18.09 13.42
CA GLY A 33 3.78 -17.58 14.03
C GLY A 33 3.58 -16.42 15.00
N GLY A 34 4.67 -16.09 15.70
CA GLY A 34 4.90 -14.82 16.38
C GLY A 34 3.88 -14.38 17.42
N GLY A 35 3.44 -15.22 18.32
CA GLY A 35 2.51 -14.80 19.40
C GLY A 35 1.11 -14.36 18.93
N ILE A 36 0.91 -14.23 17.60
CA ILE A 36 -0.37 -13.85 16.99
C ILE A 36 -1.21 -15.11 16.66
N GLY A 37 -0.56 -16.28 16.53
CA GLY A 37 -1.18 -17.55 16.21
C GLY A 37 -1.48 -17.75 14.71
N LEU A 38 -2.53 -18.49 14.40
CA LEU A 38 -2.96 -18.74 13.02
C LEU A 38 -3.59 -17.48 12.43
N THR A 39 -3.05 -17.02 11.33
CA THR A 39 -3.51 -15.82 10.60
C THR A 39 -3.92 -16.20 9.20
N GLY A 40 -5.11 -15.79 8.78
CA GLY A 40 -5.61 -15.91 7.41
C GLY A 40 -5.48 -14.58 6.66
N THR A 41 -5.17 -14.66 5.38
CA THR A 41 -5.15 -13.50 4.46
C THR A 41 -6.02 -13.79 3.25
N LEU A 42 -6.83 -12.83 2.88
CA LEU A 42 -7.58 -12.79 1.63
C LEU A 42 -7.25 -11.48 0.93
N GLY A 43 -6.80 -11.56 -0.32
CA GLY A 43 -6.46 -10.41 -1.13
C GLY A 43 -6.96 -10.56 -2.55
N VAL A 44 -7.38 -9.45 -3.16
CA VAL A 44 -7.70 -9.37 -4.58
C VAL A 44 -6.99 -8.16 -5.18
N THR A 45 -6.43 -8.34 -6.37
CA THR A 45 -5.79 -7.26 -7.10
C THR A 45 -6.22 -7.34 -8.56
N PHE A 46 -6.82 -6.25 -9.03
CA PHE A 46 -7.21 -6.04 -10.43
C PHE A 46 -6.19 -5.12 -11.09
N ASN A 47 -5.55 -5.59 -12.15
CA ASN A 47 -4.44 -4.87 -12.78
C ASN A 47 -4.85 -4.10 -14.05
N ASN A 48 -6.08 -4.25 -14.51
CA ASN A 48 -6.64 -3.54 -15.66
C ASN A 48 -7.94 -2.80 -15.33
N PHE A 49 -8.05 -2.29 -14.10
CA PHE A 49 -9.24 -1.56 -13.67
C PHE A 49 -9.40 -0.24 -14.45
N SER A 50 -10.65 0.19 -14.63
CA SER A 50 -10.99 1.46 -15.26
C SER A 50 -12.06 2.22 -14.49
N ILE A 51 -11.68 3.30 -13.84
CA ILE A 51 -12.62 4.18 -13.16
C ILE A 51 -13.58 4.88 -14.15
N LYS A 52 -13.14 5.12 -15.39
CA LYS A 52 -13.96 5.76 -16.44
C LYS A 52 -15.06 4.84 -16.95
N ASN A 53 -14.85 3.54 -16.87
CA ASN A 53 -15.79 2.55 -17.38
C ASN A 53 -16.77 2.02 -16.32
N ILE A 54 -16.78 2.58 -15.12
CA ILE A 54 -17.68 2.16 -14.02
C ILE A 54 -19.15 2.15 -14.46
N PHE A 55 -19.55 3.10 -15.32
CA PHE A 55 -20.94 3.19 -15.80
C PHE A 55 -21.19 2.42 -17.10
N LYS A 56 -20.19 1.73 -17.65
CA LYS A 56 -20.29 0.97 -18.91
C LYS A 56 -20.36 -0.53 -18.61
N LYS A 57 -21.55 -1.10 -18.52
CA LYS A 57 -21.75 -2.53 -18.21
C LYS A 57 -20.98 -3.50 -19.14
N ALA A 58 -20.78 -3.14 -20.41
CA ALA A 58 -20.03 -3.96 -21.37
C ALA A 58 -18.54 -4.11 -21.04
N SER A 59 -18.00 -3.26 -20.15
CA SER A 59 -16.59 -3.29 -19.72
C SER A 59 -16.37 -4.03 -18.40
N TRP A 60 -17.40 -4.69 -17.87
CA TRP A 60 -17.34 -5.39 -16.58
C TRP A 60 -16.97 -6.86 -16.76
N ASP A 61 -15.78 -7.28 -16.21
CA ASP A 61 -15.33 -8.67 -16.18
C ASP A 61 -14.30 -8.92 -15.06
N PRO A 62 -14.70 -9.23 -13.84
CA PRO A 62 -15.93 -8.91 -13.09
C PRO A 62 -16.04 -7.44 -12.70
N LEU A 63 -14.99 -6.65 -12.82
CA LEU A 63 -14.94 -5.20 -12.58
C LEU A 63 -14.74 -4.45 -13.90
N PRO A 64 -15.03 -3.13 -13.92
CA PRO A 64 -14.80 -2.33 -15.13
C PRO A 64 -13.31 -2.30 -15.49
N THR A 65 -12.96 -2.70 -16.70
CA THR A 65 -11.61 -2.83 -17.20
C THR A 65 -11.31 -1.87 -18.36
N GLY A 66 -10.01 -1.70 -18.71
CA GLY A 66 -9.56 -1.03 -19.92
C GLY A 66 -8.58 0.11 -19.78
N ASP A 67 -8.32 0.65 -18.57
CA ASP A 67 -7.39 1.78 -18.38
C ASP A 67 -6.05 1.36 -17.73
N GLY A 68 -5.85 0.07 -17.44
CA GLY A 68 -4.62 -0.42 -16.81
C GLY A 68 -4.38 0.11 -15.39
N GLN A 69 -5.42 0.61 -14.73
CA GLN A 69 -5.36 1.03 -13.33
C GLN A 69 -5.28 -0.20 -12.42
N LYS A 70 -4.62 -0.05 -11.29
CA LYS A 70 -4.50 -1.12 -10.32
C LYS A 70 -5.38 -0.85 -9.11
N LEU A 71 -6.28 -1.78 -8.81
CA LEU A 71 -7.13 -1.77 -7.63
C LEU A 71 -6.79 -2.98 -6.77
N SER A 72 -6.45 -2.76 -5.49
CA SER A 72 -6.10 -3.84 -4.57
C SER A 72 -6.87 -3.71 -3.27
N LEU A 73 -7.39 -4.83 -2.79
CA LEU A 73 -8.03 -4.97 -1.49
C LEU A 73 -7.45 -6.19 -0.80
N ARG A 74 -6.96 -6.02 0.43
CA ARG A 74 -6.37 -7.10 1.22
C ARG A 74 -6.89 -7.06 2.63
N TYR A 75 -7.44 -8.17 3.09
CA TYR A 75 -7.88 -8.39 4.45
C TYR A 75 -7.04 -9.49 5.10
N GLN A 76 -6.58 -9.25 6.32
CA GLN A 76 -5.81 -10.20 7.11
C GLN A 76 -6.36 -10.24 8.54
N SER A 77 -6.50 -11.43 9.10
CA SER A 77 -7.03 -11.60 10.45
C SER A 77 -6.61 -12.91 11.07
N ASN A 78 -6.42 -12.91 12.37
CA ASN A 78 -6.40 -14.12 13.20
C ASN A 78 -7.70 -14.31 14.00
N GLY A 79 -8.73 -13.55 13.66
CA GLY A 79 -10.05 -13.60 14.30
C GLY A 79 -10.18 -12.72 15.54
N VAL A 80 -9.21 -12.69 16.45
CA VAL A 80 -9.39 -12.07 17.78
C VAL A 80 -8.37 -10.99 18.07
N ALA A 81 -7.06 -11.30 17.95
CA ALA A 81 -6.00 -10.40 18.39
C ALA A 81 -5.53 -9.46 17.30
N PHE A 82 -5.73 -9.81 16.02
CA PHE A 82 -5.26 -9.01 14.90
C PHE A 82 -6.24 -9.03 13.75
N ARG A 83 -6.47 -7.85 13.18
CA ARG A 83 -7.16 -7.66 11.90
C ARG A 83 -6.59 -6.46 11.18
N SER A 84 -6.46 -6.57 9.86
CA SER A 84 -5.96 -5.50 8.99
C SER A 84 -6.74 -5.49 7.69
N LEU A 85 -7.11 -4.30 7.25
CA LEU A 85 -7.73 -4.04 5.96
C LEU A 85 -6.86 -3.01 5.23
N ASN A 86 -6.45 -3.35 4.01
CA ASN A 86 -5.68 -2.46 3.15
C ASN A 86 -6.40 -2.33 1.82
N PHE A 87 -6.58 -1.12 1.40
CA PHE A 87 -7.12 -0.73 0.10
C PHE A 87 -6.11 0.14 -0.61
N SER A 88 -5.88 -0.09 -1.89
CA SER A 88 -5.09 0.82 -2.71
C SER A 88 -5.62 0.92 -4.13
N PHE A 89 -5.55 2.12 -4.67
CA PHE A 89 -5.82 2.42 -6.06
C PHE A 89 -4.62 3.13 -6.66
N THR A 90 -4.18 2.70 -7.84
CA THR A 90 -3.06 3.29 -8.55
C THR A 90 -3.44 3.58 -9.99
N GLU A 91 -3.29 4.84 -10.40
CA GLU A 91 -3.31 5.29 -11.77
C GLU A 91 -1.85 5.39 -12.27
N PRO A 92 -1.39 4.50 -13.17
CA PRO A 92 0.01 4.49 -13.60
C PRO A 92 0.37 5.59 -14.60
N TRP A 93 -0.64 6.19 -15.26
CA TRP A 93 -0.46 7.20 -16.31
C TRP A 93 -1.29 8.46 -16.05
N LEU A 94 -1.09 9.08 -14.91
CA LEU A 94 -1.81 10.29 -14.54
C LEU A 94 -1.63 11.38 -15.61
N GLY A 95 -2.75 11.78 -16.23
CA GLY A 95 -2.77 12.73 -17.35
C GLY A 95 -2.51 12.10 -18.72
N GLY A 96 -2.33 10.79 -18.84
CA GLY A 96 -2.32 10.02 -20.09
C GLY A 96 -1.12 10.21 -21.02
N LYS A 97 -0.19 11.12 -20.74
CA LYS A 97 0.92 11.48 -21.64
C LYS A 97 2.31 11.12 -21.10
N LYS A 98 2.46 10.98 -19.81
CA LYS A 98 3.76 10.74 -19.14
C LYS A 98 3.59 9.65 -18.11
N ARG A 99 4.66 8.91 -17.82
CA ARG A 99 4.72 7.92 -16.75
C ARG A 99 4.75 8.59 -15.37
N ASN A 100 3.66 9.27 -15.04
CA ASN A 100 3.43 9.81 -13.72
C ASN A 100 2.39 8.90 -13.05
N SER A 101 2.73 8.27 -11.96
CA SER A 101 1.79 7.45 -11.21
C SER A 101 1.14 8.24 -10.08
N PHE A 102 -0.11 7.97 -9.85
CA PHE A 102 -0.84 8.45 -8.68
C PHE A 102 -1.35 7.25 -7.90
N THR A 103 -1.06 7.21 -6.62
CA THR A 103 -1.56 6.14 -5.74
C THR A 103 -2.24 6.74 -4.54
N ILE A 104 -3.41 6.22 -4.22
CA ILE A 104 -4.10 6.46 -2.95
C ILE A 104 -4.24 5.14 -2.22
N GLY A 105 -3.91 5.14 -0.94
CA GLY A 105 -3.99 3.98 -0.07
C GLY A 105 -4.72 4.30 1.21
N VAL A 106 -5.56 3.38 1.67
CA VAL A 106 -6.22 3.43 2.97
C VAL A 106 -5.91 2.13 3.69
N ASN A 107 -5.47 2.23 4.92
CA ASN A 107 -5.23 1.08 5.76
C ASN A 107 -5.89 1.25 7.12
N SER A 108 -6.39 0.15 7.66
CA SER A 108 -6.90 0.09 9.03
C SER A 108 -6.45 -1.23 9.65
N SER A 109 -5.76 -1.15 10.78
CA SER A 109 -5.35 -2.33 11.53
C SER A 109 -5.76 -2.20 12.99
N LYS A 110 -6.10 -3.32 13.60
CA LYS A 110 -6.39 -3.43 15.04
C LYS A 110 -5.57 -4.56 15.61
N PHE A 111 -4.76 -4.25 16.60
CA PHE A 111 -4.10 -5.21 17.47
C PHE A 111 -4.79 -5.18 18.83
N SER A 112 -5.19 -6.34 19.32
CA SER A 112 -5.91 -6.45 20.58
C SER A 112 -5.19 -7.39 21.52
N ASN A 113 -5.15 -7.03 22.80
CA ASN A 113 -4.72 -7.96 23.83
C ASN A 113 -5.93 -8.84 24.23
N ALA A 114 -6.10 -9.92 23.46
CA ALA A 114 -7.23 -10.84 23.57
C ALA A 114 -6.99 -11.98 24.54
N PHE A 115 -5.87 -12.02 25.25
CA PHE A 115 -5.55 -13.12 26.17
C PHE A 115 -5.72 -12.68 27.62
N ASN A 116 -6.35 -13.53 28.41
CA ASN A 116 -6.40 -13.36 29.87
C ASN A 116 -5.07 -13.82 30.50
N GLN A 117 -4.96 -13.67 31.83
CA GLN A 117 -3.76 -14.09 32.59
C GLN A 117 -3.46 -15.61 32.52
N PHE A 118 -4.40 -16.41 32.07
CA PHE A 118 -4.24 -17.86 31.88
C PHE A 118 -3.95 -18.25 30.42
N GLY A 119 -3.73 -17.26 29.54
CA GLY A 119 -3.48 -17.50 28.11
C GLY A 119 -4.72 -17.90 27.30
N GLN A 120 -5.91 -17.81 27.87
CA GLN A 120 -7.17 -18.12 27.17
C GLN A 120 -7.70 -16.90 26.43
N ILE A 121 -8.39 -17.14 25.31
CA ILE A 121 -8.98 -16.07 24.49
C ILE A 121 -10.18 -15.48 25.22
N ASP A 122 -10.10 -14.17 25.48
CA ASP A 122 -11.17 -13.34 26.01
C ASP A 122 -11.59 -12.30 24.96
N ARG A 123 -12.73 -12.52 24.31
CA ARG A 123 -13.25 -11.62 23.26
C ARG A 123 -13.67 -10.26 23.81
N ALA A 124 -14.23 -10.21 25.02
CA ALA A 124 -14.60 -8.94 25.65
C ALA A 124 -13.36 -8.06 25.87
N ARG A 125 -12.25 -8.66 26.27
CA ARG A 125 -10.96 -7.98 26.44
C ARG A 125 -10.39 -7.49 25.12
N SER A 126 -10.59 -8.24 24.02
CA SER A 126 -10.19 -7.81 22.66
C SER A 126 -10.88 -6.52 22.20
N ASP A 127 -12.09 -6.25 22.70
CA ASP A 127 -12.84 -5.05 22.32
C ASP A 127 -12.55 -3.83 23.20
N THR A 128 -11.99 -4.04 24.39
CA THR A 128 -11.64 -2.98 25.33
C THR A 128 -10.15 -2.68 25.39
N ASN A 129 -9.28 -3.61 24.94
CA ASN A 129 -7.83 -3.50 25.08
C ASN A 129 -7.18 -3.60 23.70
N TYR A 130 -7.03 -2.48 23.00
CA TYR A 130 -6.51 -2.49 21.62
C TYR A 130 -5.71 -1.27 21.23
N LEU A 131 -4.85 -1.47 20.24
CA LEU A 131 -4.28 -0.43 19.38
C LEU A 131 -4.96 -0.49 18.02
N LYS A 132 -5.63 0.57 17.62
CA LYS A 132 -6.16 0.75 16.27
C LYS A 132 -5.33 1.78 15.52
N THR A 133 -4.86 1.41 14.35
CA THR A 133 -4.17 2.32 13.42
C THR A 133 -5.04 2.51 12.20
N THR A 134 -5.29 3.74 11.80
CA THR A 134 -6.00 4.09 10.56
C THR A 134 -5.13 5.05 9.77
N GLY A 135 -4.82 4.72 8.55
CA GLY A 135 -3.92 5.49 7.69
C GLY A 135 -4.54 5.83 6.34
N LEU A 136 -4.17 7.00 5.84
CA LEU A 136 -4.38 7.46 4.48
C LEU A 136 -3.03 7.84 3.89
N SER A 137 -2.72 7.33 2.70
CA SER A 137 -1.52 7.69 1.96
C SER A 137 -1.88 8.18 0.56
N ILE A 138 -1.20 9.23 0.11
CA ILE A 138 -1.30 9.75 -1.24
C ILE A 138 0.11 9.84 -1.79
N ALA A 139 0.38 9.18 -2.92
CA ALA A 139 1.69 9.17 -3.54
C ALA A 139 1.63 9.62 -5.00
N LEU A 140 2.62 10.41 -5.39
CA LEU A 140 2.85 10.85 -6.76
C LEU A 140 4.24 10.35 -7.19
N GLY A 141 4.27 9.46 -8.18
CA GLY A 141 5.51 8.97 -8.77
C GLY A 141 5.78 9.63 -10.12
N LYS A 142 7.04 9.95 -10.37
CA LYS A 142 7.50 10.57 -11.62
C LYS A 142 8.78 9.91 -12.10
N GLN A 143 8.79 9.43 -13.33
CA GLN A 143 10.03 9.02 -13.99
C GLN A 143 10.84 10.25 -14.37
N LEU A 144 12.10 10.29 -13.96
CA LEU A 144 13.03 11.37 -14.31
C LEU A 144 13.68 11.05 -15.66
N LYS A 145 14.09 12.08 -16.36
CA LYS A 145 14.88 11.96 -17.61
C LYS A 145 16.38 12.19 -17.39
N TRP A 146 16.72 12.80 -16.27
CA TRP A 146 18.08 13.11 -15.89
C TRP A 146 18.33 12.59 -14.47
N PRO A 147 19.46 11.93 -14.18
CA PRO A 147 20.62 11.66 -15.06
C PRO A 147 20.38 10.59 -16.11
N ASP A 148 19.44 9.66 -15.91
CA ASP A 148 18.99 8.66 -16.87
C ASP A 148 17.51 8.30 -16.66
N ASP A 149 16.92 7.51 -17.57
CA ASP A 149 15.51 7.14 -17.56
C ASP A 149 15.15 6.05 -16.51
N TYR A 150 16.14 5.54 -15.78
CA TYR A 150 15.93 4.54 -14.72
C TYR A 150 15.61 5.16 -13.38
N PHE A 151 15.70 6.48 -13.24
CA PHE A 151 15.37 7.18 -12.01
C PHE A 151 13.86 7.42 -11.87
N ASN A 152 13.33 7.06 -10.71
CA ASN A 152 11.97 7.35 -10.30
C ASN A 152 11.99 8.18 -9.01
N LEU A 153 11.22 9.24 -8.98
CA LEU A 153 11.03 10.10 -7.83
C LEU A 153 9.59 9.94 -7.33
N VAL A 154 9.42 9.65 -6.05
CA VAL A 154 8.12 9.43 -5.43
C VAL A 154 7.94 10.39 -4.25
N TYR A 155 6.89 11.17 -4.30
CA TYR A 155 6.41 12.01 -3.20
C TYR A 155 5.23 11.32 -2.52
N THR A 156 5.28 11.16 -1.21
CA THR A 156 4.20 10.53 -0.46
C THR A 156 3.80 11.41 0.71
N LEU A 157 2.51 11.65 0.86
CA LEU A 157 1.90 12.24 2.03
C LEU A 157 1.16 11.15 2.80
N ASN A 158 1.44 11.02 4.08
CA ASN A 158 0.80 10.05 4.95
C ASN A 158 0.11 10.78 6.10
N PHE A 159 -1.11 10.37 6.36
CA PHE A 159 -1.83 10.64 7.58
C PHE A 159 -2.08 9.34 8.31
N THR A 160 -1.70 9.25 9.57
CA THR A 160 -1.92 8.06 10.39
C THR A 160 -2.47 8.45 11.75
N GLN A 161 -3.60 7.90 12.11
CA GLN A 161 -4.19 8.00 13.43
C GLN A 161 -3.95 6.72 14.21
N TYR A 162 -3.41 6.85 15.40
CA TYR A 162 -3.27 5.81 16.40
C TYR A 162 -4.30 6.01 17.49
N LYS A 163 -5.13 5.02 17.75
CA LYS A 163 -6.04 5.00 18.88
C LYS A 163 -5.66 3.85 19.81
N LEU A 164 -5.29 4.19 21.04
CA LEU A 164 -5.06 3.24 22.11
C LEU A 164 -6.29 3.21 23.01
N GLU A 165 -6.68 2.02 23.40
CA GLU A 165 -7.72 1.80 24.39
C GLU A 165 -7.21 0.72 25.36
N ASN A 166 -6.87 1.13 26.58
CA ASN A 166 -6.36 0.27 27.64
C ASN A 166 -5.26 -0.73 27.16
N TYR A 167 -4.36 -0.25 26.29
CA TYR A 167 -3.31 -1.04 25.64
C TYR A 167 -1.93 -0.47 25.99
N PRO A 168 -1.16 -1.10 26.90
CA PRO A 168 0.16 -0.61 27.30
C PRO A 168 1.20 -0.94 26.21
N ILE A 169 1.71 0.08 25.53
CA ILE A 169 2.78 -0.10 24.51
C ILE A 169 4.12 0.41 25.06
N PHE A 170 4.12 1.58 25.71
CA PHE A 170 5.36 2.27 26.08
C PHE A 170 5.51 2.39 27.60
N ASP A 171 4.43 2.61 28.32
CA ASP A 171 4.41 2.80 29.78
C ASP A 171 3.06 2.35 30.31
N GLU A 172 3.05 1.80 31.54
CA GLU A 172 1.81 1.44 32.23
C GLU A 172 0.88 2.62 32.49
N ASN A 173 1.43 3.84 32.55
CA ASN A 173 0.68 5.07 32.76
C ASN A 173 0.02 5.61 31.48
N PHE A 174 0.46 5.18 30.30
CA PHE A 174 -0.08 5.62 29.00
C PHE A 174 -0.80 4.48 28.30
N ARG A 175 -2.04 4.21 28.72
CA ARG A 175 -2.83 3.08 28.22
C ARG A 175 -3.90 3.46 27.21
N SER A 176 -4.34 4.72 27.19
CA SER A 176 -5.43 5.18 26.34
C SER A 176 -5.16 6.57 25.78
N GLY A 177 -5.51 6.78 24.53
CA GLY A 177 -5.34 8.07 23.88
C GLY A 177 -5.42 7.99 22.36
N ILE A 178 -5.46 9.15 21.72
CA ILE A 178 -5.43 9.29 20.27
C ILE A 178 -4.23 10.15 19.89
N SER A 179 -3.44 9.65 18.96
CA SER A 179 -2.33 10.37 18.34
C SER A 179 -2.50 10.42 16.85
N ASN A 180 -2.31 11.59 16.25
CA ASN A 180 -2.34 11.79 14.81
C ASN A 180 -0.93 12.12 14.33
N ASN A 181 -0.52 11.47 13.25
CA ASN A 181 0.76 11.71 12.61
C ASN A 181 0.54 12.06 11.12
N ILE A 182 1.08 13.20 10.69
CA ILE A 182 1.16 13.59 9.29
C ILE A 182 2.64 13.59 8.92
N SER A 183 2.99 12.92 7.83
CA SER A 183 4.38 12.93 7.35
C SER A 183 4.43 13.06 5.84
N ALA A 184 5.48 13.73 5.37
CA ALA A 184 5.84 13.82 3.96
C ALA A 184 7.11 13.02 3.73
N LYS A 185 7.11 12.16 2.72
CA LYS A 185 8.27 11.35 2.31
C LYS A 185 8.61 11.64 0.87
N ILE A 186 9.89 11.80 0.61
CA ILE A 186 10.46 11.87 -0.74
C ILE A 186 11.38 10.68 -0.89
N ALA A 187 11.17 9.88 -1.92
CA ALA A 187 12.01 8.72 -2.23
C ALA A 187 12.51 8.85 -3.67
N ILE A 188 13.80 8.59 -3.87
CA ILE A 188 14.42 8.44 -5.17
C ILE A 188 14.88 6.99 -5.32
N GLN A 189 14.50 6.38 -6.41
CA GLN A 189 14.85 5.01 -6.73
C GLN A 189 15.45 4.96 -8.13
N ARG A 190 16.54 4.19 -8.26
CA ARG A 190 17.10 3.82 -9.55
C ARG A 190 17.14 2.32 -9.67
N SER A 191 16.68 1.78 -10.78
CA SER A 191 16.82 0.35 -11.08
C SER A 191 17.08 0.17 -12.58
N SER A 192 18.31 -0.18 -12.91
CA SER A 192 18.74 -0.49 -14.28
C SER A 192 19.07 -1.99 -14.46
N VAL A 193 18.72 -2.81 -13.47
CA VAL A 193 18.91 -4.26 -13.52
C VAL A 193 17.87 -4.86 -14.47
N PHE A 194 18.32 -5.49 -15.55
CA PHE A 194 17.46 -6.07 -16.56
C PHE A 194 16.83 -7.40 -16.10
N ASP A 195 17.63 -8.25 -15.45
CA ASP A 195 17.17 -9.54 -14.91
C ASP A 195 17.38 -9.56 -13.39
N PRO A 196 16.28 -9.46 -12.59
CA PRO A 196 16.38 -9.47 -11.13
C PRO A 196 16.80 -10.82 -10.54
N ILE A 197 16.60 -11.93 -11.27
CA ILE A 197 16.91 -13.30 -10.81
C ILE A 197 18.38 -13.61 -11.04
N PHE A 198 18.90 -13.26 -12.23
CA PHE A 198 20.30 -13.47 -12.60
C PHE A 198 20.94 -12.17 -13.11
N PRO A 199 21.18 -11.19 -12.22
CA PRO A 199 21.69 -9.89 -12.66
C PRO A 199 23.12 -10.01 -13.20
N ARG A 200 23.30 -9.69 -14.48
CA ARG A 200 24.62 -9.66 -15.14
C ARG A 200 25.21 -8.26 -15.20
N SER A 201 24.35 -7.23 -15.17
CA SER A 201 24.73 -5.81 -15.25
C SER A 201 23.62 -4.94 -14.67
N GLY A 202 23.95 -3.68 -14.44
CA GLY A 202 23.04 -2.70 -13.90
C GLY A 202 23.25 -2.41 -12.42
N SER A 203 22.51 -1.46 -11.90
CA SER A 203 22.51 -1.12 -10.48
C SER A 203 21.10 -0.83 -9.99
N SER A 204 20.85 -1.11 -8.72
CA SER A 204 19.60 -0.77 -8.05
C SER A 204 19.91 -0.13 -6.70
N PHE A 205 19.35 1.04 -6.45
CA PHE A 205 19.40 1.67 -5.13
C PHE A 205 18.13 2.46 -4.87
N MET A 206 17.85 2.70 -3.59
CA MET A 206 16.78 3.57 -3.13
C MET A 206 17.27 4.42 -1.97
N ALA A 207 16.98 5.72 -2.02
CA ALA A 207 17.17 6.64 -0.91
C ALA A 207 15.85 7.34 -0.61
N SER A 208 15.55 7.56 0.67
CA SER A 208 14.35 8.29 1.05
C SER A 208 14.56 9.12 2.30
N VAL A 209 13.87 10.25 2.34
CA VAL A 209 13.79 11.15 3.50
C VAL A 209 12.32 11.32 3.86
N GLN A 210 12.02 11.14 5.12
CA GLN A 210 10.68 11.38 5.68
C GLN A 210 10.76 12.50 6.72
N PHE A 211 9.84 13.44 6.60
CA PHE A 211 9.70 14.57 7.48
C PHE A 211 8.32 14.54 8.15
N THR A 212 8.31 14.68 9.47
CA THR A 212 7.11 14.83 10.28
C THR A 212 7.16 16.22 10.91
N PRO A 213 6.19 17.12 10.63
CA PRO A 213 6.17 18.45 11.22
C PRO A 213 6.11 18.39 12.75
N PRO A 214 6.88 19.22 13.47
CA PRO A 214 6.79 19.30 14.92
C PRO A 214 5.53 20.06 15.35
N TYR A 215 4.44 19.35 15.58
CA TYR A 215 3.11 19.95 15.91
C TYR A 215 3.13 20.83 17.13
N SER A 216 4.01 20.55 18.11
CA SER A 216 4.17 21.36 19.32
C SER A 216 4.64 22.79 19.02
N LEU A 217 5.33 23.01 17.90
CA LEU A 217 5.74 24.35 17.46
C LEU A 217 4.62 25.13 16.78
N ILE A 218 3.64 24.41 16.19
CA ILE A 218 2.54 24.99 15.41
C ILE A 218 1.34 25.30 16.31
N ASN A 219 1.07 24.46 17.31
CA ASN A 219 -0.11 24.58 18.15
C ASN A 219 0.27 24.62 19.64
N LYS A 220 0.33 25.83 20.21
CA LYS A 220 0.63 26.07 21.62
C LYS A 220 -0.36 25.41 22.60
N SER A 221 -1.59 25.11 22.17
CA SER A 221 -2.58 24.43 23.00
C SER A 221 -2.23 22.96 23.28
N ILE A 222 -1.44 22.32 22.41
CA ILE A 222 -0.94 20.95 22.62
C ILE A 222 0.10 20.92 23.72
N THR A 223 0.91 21.96 23.84
CA THR A 223 1.95 22.08 24.87
C THR A 223 1.34 22.19 26.29
N ASN A 224 0.17 22.79 26.40
CA ASN A 224 -0.53 22.91 27.69
C ASN A 224 -1.24 21.62 28.12
N SER A 225 -1.60 20.74 27.17
CA SER A 225 -2.16 19.42 27.45
C SER A 225 -1.12 18.46 28.06
N ASN A 226 0.17 18.64 27.74
CA ASN A 226 1.25 17.83 28.32
C ASN A 226 1.53 18.10 29.82
N ASN A 227 1.04 19.21 30.37
CA ASN A 227 1.11 19.46 31.80
C ASN A 227 0.11 18.63 32.63
N LYS A 228 -0.85 17.96 31.99
CA LYS A 228 -1.81 17.08 32.67
C LYS A 228 -1.21 15.70 33.02
N TYR A 229 -0.01 15.38 32.48
CA TYR A 229 0.68 14.09 32.67
C TYR A 229 1.95 14.24 33.54
N LYS A 230 2.12 15.36 34.24
CA LYS A 230 3.26 15.63 35.14
C LYS A 230 2.89 15.55 36.63
N ASN A 231 1.87 14.77 36.98
CA ASN A 231 1.61 14.41 38.38
C ASN A 231 1.29 12.93 38.50
#